data_05834511defb6e1ec10313f9cbc3ea48
#
_entry.id   05834511defb6e1ec10313f9cbc3ea48
#
_cell.length_a   1.000
_cell.length_b   1.000
_cell.length_c   1.000
_cell.angle_alpha   90.00
_cell.angle_beta   90.00
_cell.angle_gamma   90.00
#
_symmetry.space_group_name_H-M   'P 1'
#
loop_
_entity.id
_entity.type
_entity.pdbx_description
1 polymer ?
#
loop_
_entity_poly.entity_id
_entity_poly.type
_entity_poly.pdbx_seq_one_letter_code
_entity_poly.pdbx_strand_id
1 'polypeptide(L)'
;MDIEIREFITYLHNRKRTSHNTEVSYQRDLKKMAAYFEERGIYDIREVGELELEGYLSYMERGQFASSTISRNVASIRALFQYLQQEGRIERDPSLELKPPKVEKRMPEILSVDEVDRLLRQPDLNTPKGIRDSAMLELLYATGMRVSELLHLNLEDMNLQLGYVVCHDEEKERVIPVGNVCRNAMEKYLKEARRIFVKENETQSLFTN
;
A
#
# COMPACT_ATOMS: atom_id res chain seq x y z
N MET A 1 -15.13 21.74 2.62
CA MET A 1 -14.57 20.56 1.89
C MET A 1 -14.27 19.35 2.80
N ASP A 2 -13.77 19.51 4.01
CA ASP A 2 -13.40 18.37 4.89
C ASP A 2 -14.56 17.45 5.28
N ILE A 3 -15.80 17.97 5.35
CA ILE A 3 -16.98 17.18 5.69
C ILE A 3 -17.30 16.23 4.52
N GLU A 4 -17.36 16.77 3.31
CA GLU A 4 -17.64 16.02 2.07
C GLU A 4 -16.60 14.93 1.83
N ILE A 5 -15.33 15.23 2.07
CA ILE A 5 -14.23 14.25 1.96
C ILE A 5 -14.43 13.11 2.96
N ARG A 6 -14.74 13.41 4.24
CA ARG A 6 -14.98 12.37 5.27
C ARG A 6 -16.17 11.50 4.95
N GLU A 7 -17.27 12.07 4.51
CA GLU A 7 -18.46 11.33 4.12
C GLU A 7 -18.20 10.44 2.89
N PHE A 8 -17.45 10.96 1.92
CA PHE A 8 -17.01 10.17 0.77
C PHE A 8 -16.13 8.98 1.16
N ILE A 9 -15.16 9.15 2.06
CA ILE A 9 -14.33 8.04 2.54
C ILE A 9 -15.20 7.01 3.29
N THR A 10 -16.16 7.45 4.10
CA THR A 10 -17.13 6.57 4.75
C THR A 10 -18.00 5.80 3.73
N TYR A 11 -18.39 6.45 2.65
CA TYR A 11 -19.11 5.81 1.54
C TYR A 11 -18.25 4.74 0.86
N LEU A 12 -16.97 5.02 0.58
CA LEU A 12 -16.04 4.06 0.00
C LEU A 12 -15.89 2.82 0.88
N HIS A 13 -15.75 3.02 2.18
CA HIS A 13 -15.66 1.92 3.15
C HIS A 13 -16.92 1.07 3.19
N ASN A 14 -18.08 1.68 3.41
CA ASN A 14 -19.33 0.98 3.70
C ASN A 14 -20.02 0.41 2.46
N ARG A 15 -19.98 1.14 1.34
CA ARG A 15 -20.72 0.79 0.13
C ARG A 15 -19.87 0.17 -0.96
N LYS A 16 -18.66 0.67 -1.17
CA LYS A 16 -17.75 0.16 -2.21
C LYS A 16 -16.80 -0.91 -1.70
N ARG A 17 -16.67 -1.07 -0.38
CA ARG A 17 -15.75 -2.03 0.26
C ARG A 17 -14.34 -1.93 -0.29
N THR A 18 -13.85 -0.70 -0.43
CA THR A 18 -12.49 -0.45 -0.92
C THR A 18 -11.46 -0.84 0.12
N SER A 19 -10.26 -1.19 -0.32
CA SER A 19 -9.18 -1.49 0.61
C SER A 19 -8.80 -0.25 1.45
N HIS A 20 -8.39 -0.47 2.69
CA HIS A 20 -7.91 0.60 3.58
C HIS A 20 -6.82 1.48 2.93
N ASN A 21 -5.90 0.88 2.17
CA ASN A 21 -4.85 1.62 1.47
C ASN A 21 -5.41 2.57 0.39
N THR A 22 -6.48 2.18 -0.28
CA THR A 22 -7.19 3.04 -1.26
C THR A 22 -7.84 4.22 -0.54
N GLU A 23 -8.54 3.96 0.57
CA GLU A 23 -9.22 4.99 1.37
C GLU A 23 -8.21 6.03 1.90
N VAL A 24 -7.11 5.58 2.51
CA VAL A 24 -6.04 6.45 3.02
C VAL A 24 -5.40 7.27 1.90
N SER A 25 -5.16 6.65 0.74
CA SER A 25 -4.56 7.32 -0.41
C SER A 25 -5.48 8.39 -0.98
N TYR A 26 -6.76 8.07 -1.16
CA TYR A 26 -7.77 9.02 -1.64
C TYR A 26 -7.98 10.17 -0.64
N GLN A 27 -8.08 9.86 0.65
CA GLN A 27 -8.20 10.90 1.67
C GLN A 27 -7.02 11.88 1.64
N ARG A 28 -5.80 11.37 1.50
CA ARG A 28 -4.59 12.20 1.40
C ARG A 28 -4.60 13.09 0.16
N ASP A 29 -4.97 12.52 -0.99
CA ASP A 29 -5.03 13.24 -2.25
C ASP A 29 -6.09 14.36 -2.20
N LEU A 30 -7.29 14.05 -1.70
CA LEU A 30 -8.40 15.00 -1.61
C LEU A 30 -8.14 16.10 -0.57
N LYS A 31 -7.49 15.80 0.56
CA LYS A 31 -7.07 16.83 1.52
C LYS A 31 -6.05 17.80 0.93
N LYS A 32 -5.13 17.29 0.08
CA LYS A 32 -4.18 18.16 -0.63
C LYS A 32 -4.91 19.10 -1.60
N MET A 33 -5.90 18.59 -2.33
CA MET A 33 -6.75 19.40 -3.21
C MET A 33 -7.51 20.47 -2.40
N ALA A 34 -8.15 20.09 -1.28
CA ALA A 34 -8.89 21.01 -0.44
C ALA A 34 -7.99 22.14 0.08
N ALA A 35 -6.79 21.82 0.60
CA ALA A 35 -5.83 22.82 1.07
C ALA A 35 -5.43 23.80 -0.06
N TYR A 36 -5.22 23.30 -1.29
CA TYR A 36 -4.90 24.16 -2.44
C TYR A 36 -6.03 25.15 -2.74
N PHE A 37 -7.29 24.74 -2.62
CA PHE A 37 -8.44 25.62 -2.84
C PHE A 37 -8.67 26.59 -1.69
N GLU A 38 -8.51 26.15 -0.44
CA GLU A 38 -8.61 27.01 0.74
C GLU A 38 -7.60 28.16 0.71
N GLU A 39 -6.36 27.91 0.28
CA GLU A 39 -5.34 28.94 0.06
C GLU A 39 -5.76 29.99 -0.99
N ARG A 40 -6.73 29.68 -1.83
CA ARG A 40 -7.27 30.56 -2.89
C ARG A 40 -8.64 31.14 -2.55
N GLY A 41 -9.10 30.92 -1.31
CA GLY A 41 -10.37 31.46 -0.82
C GLY A 41 -11.59 30.66 -1.27
N ILE A 42 -11.43 29.44 -1.81
CA ILE A 42 -12.52 28.55 -2.20
C ILE A 42 -12.71 27.53 -1.07
N TYR A 43 -13.78 27.66 -0.33
CA TYR A 43 -14.07 26.82 0.84
C TYR A 43 -15.20 25.82 0.61
N ASP A 44 -16.07 26.07 -0.37
CA ASP A 44 -17.20 25.21 -0.71
C ASP A 44 -16.83 24.35 -1.94
N ILE A 45 -17.01 23.04 -1.83
CA ILE A 45 -16.75 22.10 -2.93
C ILE A 45 -17.65 22.39 -4.16
N ARG A 46 -18.80 23.03 -3.96
CA ARG A 46 -19.75 23.40 -5.03
C ARG A 46 -19.26 24.56 -5.90
N GLU A 47 -18.30 25.32 -5.40
CA GLU A 47 -17.65 26.42 -6.14
C GLU A 47 -16.49 25.93 -7.02
N VAL A 48 -16.09 24.65 -6.86
CA VAL A 48 -15.01 24.05 -7.63
C VAL A 48 -15.53 23.62 -8.99
N GLY A 49 -15.15 24.37 -10.02
CA GLY A 49 -15.45 24.08 -11.42
C GLY A 49 -14.29 23.37 -12.14
N GLU A 50 -14.47 23.21 -13.44
CA GLU A 50 -13.48 22.59 -14.34
C GLU A 50 -12.16 23.39 -14.35
N LEU A 51 -12.24 24.73 -14.45
CA LEU A 51 -11.06 25.60 -14.46
C LEU A 51 -10.25 25.52 -13.17
N GLU A 52 -10.93 25.44 -12.03
CA GLU A 52 -10.29 25.29 -10.72
C GLU A 52 -9.53 23.97 -10.64
N LEU A 53 -10.14 22.88 -11.12
CA LEU A 53 -9.52 21.55 -11.14
C LEU A 53 -8.32 21.49 -12.11
N GLU A 54 -8.42 22.09 -13.29
CA GLU A 54 -7.29 22.25 -14.23
C GLU A 54 -6.17 23.08 -13.60
N GLY A 55 -6.51 24.14 -12.88
CA GLY A 55 -5.55 24.96 -12.11
C GLY A 55 -4.82 24.14 -11.06
N TYR A 56 -5.51 23.25 -10.36
CA TYR A 56 -4.91 22.33 -9.38
C TYR A 56 -3.95 21.34 -10.07
N LEU A 57 -4.34 20.73 -11.19
CA LEU A 57 -3.45 19.82 -11.92
C LEU A 57 -2.19 20.54 -12.42
N SER A 58 -2.34 21.76 -12.96
CA SER A 58 -1.21 22.60 -13.37
C SER A 58 -0.29 22.96 -12.20
N TYR A 59 -0.84 23.15 -11.00
CA TYR A 59 -0.06 23.32 -9.76
C TYR A 59 0.76 22.08 -9.43
N MET A 60 0.16 20.88 -9.52
CA MET A 60 0.87 19.64 -9.29
C MET A 60 1.99 19.40 -10.31
N GLU A 61 1.75 19.69 -11.59
CA GLU A 61 2.76 19.59 -12.66
C GLU A 61 3.94 20.52 -12.41
N ARG A 62 3.67 21.80 -12.10
CA ARG A 62 4.72 22.78 -11.75
C ARG A 62 5.49 22.39 -10.49
N GLY A 63 4.81 21.73 -9.54
CA GLY A 63 5.42 21.15 -8.34
C GLY A 63 6.20 19.86 -8.61
N GLN A 64 6.37 19.46 -9.88
CA GLN A 64 7.12 18.26 -10.32
C GLN A 64 6.66 16.95 -9.66
N PHE A 65 5.36 16.84 -9.36
CA PHE A 65 4.81 15.57 -8.87
C PHE A 65 4.90 14.51 -9.96
N ALA A 66 5.19 13.25 -9.53
CA ALA A 66 5.25 12.14 -10.47
C ALA A 66 3.91 11.97 -11.22
N SER A 67 3.96 11.66 -12.52
CA SER A 67 2.76 11.46 -13.35
C SER A 67 1.79 10.41 -12.76
N SER A 68 2.31 9.37 -12.11
CA SER A 68 1.50 8.38 -11.39
C SER A 68 0.76 8.98 -10.20
N THR A 69 1.38 9.92 -9.47
CA THR A 69 0.75 10.64 -8.36
C THR A 69 -0.37 11.55 -8.86
N ILE A 70 -0.14 12.30 -9.94
CA ILE A 70 -1.16 13.15 -10.56
C ILE A 70 -2.32 12.30 -11.08
N SER A 71 -2.03 11.17 -11.76
CA SER A 71 -3.07 10.26 -12.26
C SER A 71 -3.94 9.68 -11.12
N ARG A 72 -3.34 9.32 -9.97
CA ARG A 72 -4.10 8.88 -8.80
C ARG A 72 -4.95 10.01 -8.22
N ASN A 73 -4.42 11.23 -8.15
CA ASN A 73 -5.20 12.40 -7.73
C ASN A 73 -6.41 12.64 -8.65
N VAL A 74 -6.26 12.54 -9.97
CA VAL A 74 -7.38 12.64 -10.91
C VAL A 74 -8.43 11.55 -10.63
N ALA A 75 -7.99 10.32 -10.34
CA ALA A 75 -8.90 9.22 -10.01
C ALA A 75 -9.68 9.48 -8.71
N SER A 76 -9.01 9.99 -7.65
CA SER A 76 -9.69 10.31 -6.38
C SER A 76 -10.65 11.49 -6.52
N ILE A 77 -10.28 12.52 -7.28
CA ILE A 77 -11.13 13.68 -7.59
C ILE A 77 -12.38 13.23 -8.34
N ARG A 78 -12.24 12.47 -9.42
CA ARG A 78 -13.38 11.94 -10.18
C ARG A 78 -14.31 11.11 -9.31
N ALA A 79 -13.76 10.25 -8.47
CA ALA A 79 -14.56 9.43 -7.57
C ALA A 79 -15.35 10.28 -6.55
N LEU A 80 -14.75 11.37 -6.01
CA LEU A 80 -15.43 12.29 -5.12
C LEU A 80 -16.55 13.05 -5.83
N PHE A 81 -16.29 13.67 -6.99
CA PHE A 81 -17.29 14.46 -7.69
C PHE A 81 -18.43 13.60 -8.23
N GLN A 82 -18.15 12.39 -8.69
CA GLN A 82 -19.17 11.41 -9.05
C GLN A 82 -20.07 11.05 -7.85
N TYR A 83 -19.48 10.85 -6.67
CA TYR A 83 -20.22 10.61 -5.43
C TYR A 83 -21.12 11.82 -5.09
N LEU A 84 -20.58 13.04 -5.13
CA LEU A 84 -21.34 14.25 -4.83
C LEU A 84 -22.51 14.46 -5.80
N GLN A 85 -22.34 14.14 -7.07
CA GLN A 85 -23.40 14.19 -8.06
C GLN A 85 -24.48 13.12 -7.81
N GLN A 86 -24.09 11.89 -7.47
CA GLN A 86 -25.02 10.81 -7.12
C GLN A 86 -25.86 11.12 -5.87
N GLU A 87 -25.26 11.83 -4.89
CA GLU A 87 -25.96 12.30 -3.69
C GLU A 87 -26.76 13.59 -3.93
N GLY A 88 -26.80 14.11 -5.15
CA GLY A 88 -27.54 15.34 -5.50
C GLY A 88 -26.97 16.62 -4.90
N ARG A 89 -25.70 16.62 -4.46
CA ARG A 89 -25.06 17.79 -3.84
C ARG A 89 -24.51 18.77 -4.86
N ILE A 90 -24.28 18.31 -6.08
CA ILE A 90 -23.89 19.10 -7.25
C ILE A 90 -24.76 18.68 -8.45
N GLU A 91 -25.07 19.62 -9.31
CA GLU A 91 -25.86 19.34 -10.52
C GLU A 91 -25.03 18.72 -11.63
N ARG A 92 -23.79 19.17 -11.78
CA ARG A 92 -22.86 18.72 -12.81
C ARG A 92 -21.51 18.34 -12.20
N ASP A 93 -20.94 17.25 -12.67
CA ASP A 93 -19.60 16.81 -12.30
C ASP A 93 -18.54 17.60 -13.09
N PRO A 94 -17.72 18.47 -12.43
CA PRO A 94 -16.70 19.26 -13.10
C PRO A 94 -15.45 18.46 -13.45
N SER A 95 -15.35 17.21 -12.99
CA SER A 95 -14.15 16.39 -13.18
C SER A 95 -14.21 15.51 -14.43
N LEU A 96 -15.31 15.52 -15.20
CA LEU A 96 -15.52 14.64 -16.34
C LEU A 96 -14.44 14.79 -17.42
N GLU A 97 -14.06 16.02 -17.71
CA GLU A 97 -13.07 16.33 -18.77
C GLU A 97 -11.61 16.33 -18.29
N LEU A 98 -11.37 16.13 -16.98
CA LEU A 98 -9.99 16.05 -16.46
C LEU A 98 -9.21 14.94 -17.13
N LYS A 99 -8.07 15.26 -17.73
CA LYS A 99 -7.21 14.27 -18.37
C LYS A 99 -5.97 14.02 -17.51
N PRO A 100 -5.79 12.78 -17.01
CA PRO A 100 -4.55 12.46 -16.32
C PRO A 100 -3.37 12.51 -17.30
N PRO A 101 -2.17 12.92 -16.86
CA PRO A 101 -0.98 12.87 -17.68
C PRO A 101 -0.71 11.42 -18.12
N LYS A 102 -0.10 11.27 -19.31
CA LYS A 102 0.34 9.95 -19.75
C LYS A 102 1.43 9.44 -18.81
N VAL A 103 1.15 8.34 -18.15
CA VAL A 103 2.16 7.64 -17.34
C VAL A 103 2.99 6.76 -18.29
N GLU A 104 4.26 7.11 -18.45
CA GLU A 104 5.20 6.24 -19.16
C GLU A 104 5.36 4.95 -18.38
N LYS A 105 5.02 3.84 -18.99
CA LYS A 105 5.31 2.51 -18.46
C LYS A 105 6.80 2.26 -18.58
N ARG A 106 7.54 2.57 -17.52
CA ARG A 106 8.95 2.15 -17.45
C ARG A 106 8.98 0.64 -17.18
N MET A 107 9.81 -0.07 -17.95
CA MET A 107 10.12 -1.47 -17.61
C MET A 107 10.77 -1.48 -16.23
N PRO A 108 10.31 -2.34 -15.31
CA PRO A 108 10.99 -2.49 -14.03
C PRO A 108 12.45 -2.89 -14.24
N GLU A 109 13.36 -2.31 -13.49
CA GLU A 109 14.73 -2.81 -13.40
C GLU A 109 14.70 -4.18 -12.72
N ILE A 110 15.26 -5.18 -13.37
CA ILE A 110 15.31 -6.56 -12.89
C ILE A 110 16.69 -6.79 -12.31
N LEU A 111 16.77 -7.22 -11.05
CA LEU A 111 18.01 -7.63 -10.43
C LEU A 111 18.50 -8.93 -11.07
N SER A 112 19.80 -9.01 -11.35
CA SER A 112 20.46 -10.26 -11.72
C SER A 112 20.50 -11.22 -10.53
N VAL A 113 20.74 -12.51 -10.79
CA VAL A 113 20.89 -13.54 -9.76
C VAL A 113 21.97 -13.16 -8.75
N ASP A 114 23.11 -12.65 -9.21
CA ASP A 114 24.21 -12.22 -8.34
C ASP A 114 23.86 -11.02 -7.46
N GLU A 115 23.02 -10.10 -7.95
CA GLU A 115 22.53 -8.97 -7.16
C GLU A 115 21.53 -9.40 -6.10
N VAL A 116 20.64 -10.34 -6.45
CA VAL A 116 19.72 -10.95 -5.47
C VAL A 116 20.52 -11.69 -4.39
N ASP A 117 21.48 -12.52 -4.76
CA ASP A 117 22.35 -13.24 -3.82
C ASP A 117 23.08 -12.28 -2.87
N ARG A 118 23.62 -11.17 -3.41
CA ARG A 118 24.25 -10.13 -2.58
C ARG A 118 23.25 -9.47 -1.63
N LEU A 119 22.04 -9.20 -2.07
CA LEU A 119 20.98 -8.62 -1.23
C LEU A 119 20.59 -9.56 -0.08
N LEU A 120 20.38 -10.84 -0.38
CA LEU A 120 19.98 -11.84 0.62
C LEU A 120 21.08 -12.08 1.68
N ARG A 121 22.35 -11.86 1.33
CA ARG A 121 23.51 -12.00 2.24
C ARG A 121 23.82 -10.73 3.06
N GLN A 122 23.09 -9.62 2.90
CA GLN A 122 23.36 -8.39 3.66
C GLN A 122 23.09 -8.48 5.17
N PRO A 123 22.03 -9.20 5.63
CA PRO A 123 21.77 -9.27 7.07
C PRO A 123 22.91 -9.92 7.84
N ASP A 124 23.34 -9.31 8.96
CA ASP A 124 24.38 -9.85 9.85
C ASP A 124 23.81 -10.98 10.72
N LEU A 125 24.11 -12.21 10.35
CA LEU A 125 23.64 -13.42 11.03
C LEU A 125 24.21 -13.64 12.45
N ASN A 126 25.09 -12.75 12.93
CA ASN A 126 25.56 -12.76 14.32
C ASN A 126 24.64 -11.95 15.24
N THR A 127 23.63 -11.27 14.70
CA THR A 127 22.68 -10.47 15.47
C THR A 127 21.26 -11.05 15.36
N PRO A 128 20.47 -11.02 16.44
CA PRO A 128 19.07 -11.48 16.38
C PRO A 128 18.26 -10.77 15.29
N LYS A 129 18.48 -9.47 15.12
CA LYS A 129 17.83 -8.67 14.07
C LYS A 129 18.24 -9.17 12.67
N GLY A 130 19.52 -9.39 12.43
CA GLY A 130 19.97 -9.88 11.13
C GLY A 130 19.50 -11.29 10.81
N ILE A 131 19.39 -12.19 11.82
CA ILE A 131 18.79 -13.51 11.64
C ILE A 131 17.30 -13.38 11.24
N ARG A 132 16.55 -12.50 11.89
CA ARG A 132 15.14 -12.20 11.54
C ARG A 132 15.05 -11.65 10.11
N ASP A 133 15.82 -10.62 9.80
CA ASP A 133 15.77 -9.92 8.52
C ASP A 133 16.17 -10.86 7.37
N SER A 134 17.14 -11.76 7.59
CA SER A 134 17.50 -12.82 6.64
C SER A 134 16.34 -13.78 6.40
N ALA A 135 15.66 -14.24 7.45
CA ALA A 135 14.51 -15.13 7.31
C ALA A 135 13.34 -14.45 6.55
N MET A 136 13.11 -13.16 6.80
CA MET A 136 12.09 -12.39 6.07
C MET A 136 12.44 -12.27 4.58
N LEU A 137 13.68 -11.94 4.25
CA LEU A 137 14.14 -11.81 2.86
C LEU A 137 14.08 -13.14 2.12
N GLU A 138 14.57 -14.22 2.73
CA GLU A 138 14.52 -15.58 2.16
C GLU A 138 13.08 -16.03 1.90
N LEU A 139 12.15 -15.74 2.83
CA LEU A 139 10.75 -16.10 2.67
C LEU A 139 10.08 -15.28 1.55
N LEU A 140 10.33 -13.96 1.49
CA LEU A 140 9.84 -13.11 0.40
C LEU A 140 10.34 -13.58 -0.96
N TYR A 141 11.63 -13.90 -1.06
CA TYR A 141 12.24 -14.36 -2.31
C TYR A 141 11.71 -15.73 -2.75
N ALA A 142 11.59 -16.68 -1.81
CA ALA A 142 11.10 -18.02 -2.10
C ALA A 142 9.63 -18.07 -2.52
N THR A 143 8.81 -17.13 -2.04
CA THR A 143 7.34 -17.21 -2.17
C THR A 143 6.73 -16.15 -3.08
N GLY A 144 7.42 -15.03 -3.29
CA GLY A 144 6.87 -13.88 -3.99
C GLY A 144 5.65 -13.25 -3.29
N MET A 145 5.47 -13.49 -1.99
CA MET A 145 4.36 -12.90 -1.22
C MET A 145 4.52 -11.39 -1.08
N ARG A 146 3.42 -10.70 -0.85
CA ARG A 146 3.45 -9.26 -0.56
C ARG A 146 4.02 -9.01 0.84
N VAL A 147 4.66 -7.85 1.05
CA VAL A 147 5.17 -7.46 2.38
C VAL A 147 4.06 -7.44 3.42
N SER A 148 2.85 -7.00 3.07
CA SER A 148 1.69 -7.04 3.96
C SER A 148 1.31 -8.46 4.39
N GLU A 149 1.35 -9.43 3.47
CA GLU A 149 1.09 -10.84 3.78
C GLU A 149 2.15 -11.38 4.74
N LEU A 150 3.43 -11.10 4.49
CA LEU A 150 4.53 -11.48 5.37
C LEU A 150 4.34 -10.96 6.80
N LEU A 151 3.92 -9.70 6.96
CA LEU A 151 3.74 -9.06 8.27
C LEU A 151 2.54 -9.60 9.05
N HIS A 152 1.57 -10.23 8.37
CA HIS A 152 0.38 -10.82 9.00
C HIS A 152 0.50 -12.33 9.23
N LEU A 153 1.63 -12.96 8.83
CA LEU A 153 1.82 -14.38 9.08
C LEU A 153 1.89 -14.71 10.57
N ASN A 154 1.22 -15.79 10.92
CA ASN A 154 1.26 -16.41 12.25
C ASN A 154 2.16 -17.67 12.23
N LEU A 155 2.49 -18.17 13.39
CA LEU A 155 3.28 -19.40 13.54
C LEU A 155 2.62 -20.62 12.87
N GLU A 156 1.30 -20.70 12.93
CA GLU A 156 0.50 -21.80 12.35
C GLU A 156 0.50 -21.79 10.82
N ASP A 157 0.75 -20.62 10.19
CA ASP A 157 0.78 -20.49 8.74
C ASP A 157 2.04 -21.11 8.14
N MET A 158 3.07 -21.38 8.94
CA MET A 158 4.33 -21.94 8.49
C MET A 158 4.52 -23.38 8.92
N ASN A 159 4.56 -24.30 7.96
CA ASN A 159 4.91 -25.69 8.21
C ASN A 159 6.31 -26.03 7.71
N LEU A 160 7.29 -26.00 8.62
CA LEU A 160 8.68 -26.31 8.28
C LEU A 160 8.92 -27.78 7.97
N GLN A 161 8.15 -28.69 8.54
CA GLN A 161 8.32 -30.15 8.31
C GLN A 161 7.91 -30.50 6.88
N LEU A 162 6.76 -30.02 6.46
CA LEU A 162 6.21 -30.26 5.13
C LEU A 162 6.74 -29.25 4.08
N GLY A 163 7.38 -28.15 4.52
CA GLY A 163 8.02 -27.17 3.64
C GLY A 163 7.02 -26.32 2.87
N TYR A 164 6.05 -25.73 3.55
CA TYR A 164 5.12 -24.77 2.94
C TYR A 164 4.74 -23.64 3.89
N VAL A 165 4.22 -22.56 3.32
CA VAL A 165 3.58 -21.46 4.03
C VAL A 165 2.18 -21.21 3.46
N VAL A 166 1.23 -20.88 4.31
CA VAL A 166 -0.13 -20.46 3.94
C VAL A 166 -0.19 -18.95 3.96
N CYS A 167 -0.52 -18.35 2.81
CA CYS A 167 -0.74 -16.91 2.70
C CYS A 167 -2.23 -16.64 2.68
N HIS A 168 -2.67 -15.76 3.58
CA HIS A 168 -4.05 -15.29 3.64
C HIS A 168 -4.17 -13.94 2.92
N ASP A 169 -5.09 -13.87 1.95
CA ASP A 169 -5.55 -12.61 1.36
C ASP A 169 -7.02 -12.43 1.79
N GLU A 170 -7.59 -11.25 1.69
CA GLU A 170 -8.95 -10.92 2.17
C GLU A 170 -10.03 -11.92 1.71
N GLU A 171 -9.85 -12.57 0.57
CA GLU A 171 -10.83 -13.52 0.00
C GLU A 171 -10.28 -14.92 -0.29
N LYS A 172 -8.97 -15.15 -0.21
CA LYS A 172 -8.35 -16.40 -0.68
C LYS A 172 -7.15 -16.80 0.17
N GLU A 173 -7.04 -18.08 0.40
CA GLU A 173 -5.84 -18.70 0.92
C GLU A 173 -5.04 -19.35 -0.22
N ARG A 174 -3.72 -19.27 -0.13
CA ARG A 174 -2.84 -19.99 -1.05
C ARG A 174 -1.69 -20.64 -0.29
N VAL A 175 -1.45 -21.89 -0.59
CA VAL A 175 -0.33 -22.67 -0.04
C VAL A 175 0.84 -22.55 -1.00
N ILE A 176 1.99 -22.09 -0.49
CA ILE A 176 3.20 -21.89 -1.28
C ILE A 176 4.30 -22.79 -0.74
N PRO A 177 4.88 -23.68 -1.55
CA PRO A 177 6.01 -24.50 -1.13
C PRO A 177 7.27 -23.66 -0.93
N VAL A 178 8.07 -23.97 0.08
CA VAL A 178 9.33 -23.30 0.38
C VAL A 178 10.50 -24.27 0.30
N GLY A 179 11.59 -23.84 -0.36
CA GLY A 179 12.79 -24.65 -0.52
C GLY A 179 13.65 -24.70 0.75
N ASN A 180 14.67 -25.54 0.72
CA ASN A 180 15.54 -25.82 1.88
C ASN A 180 16.28 -24.57 2.41
N VAL A 181 16.69 -23.65 1.53
CA VAL A 181 17.38 -22.42 1.96
C VAL A 181 16.49 -21.58 2.87
N CYS A 182 15.26 -21.32 2.41
CA CYS A 182 14.26 -20.60 3.19
C CYS A 182 13.91 -21.34 4.49
N ARG A 183 13.72 -22.66 4.43
CA ARG A 183 13.44 -23.48 5.62
C ARG A 183 14.53 -23.34 6.67
N ASN A 184 15.80 -23.45 6.27
CA ASN A 184 16.94 -23.33 7.19
C ASN A 184 17.01 -21.93 7.83
N ALA A 185 16.76 -20.86 7.04
CA ALA A 185 16.72 -19.50 7.57
C ALA A 185 15.56 -19.31 8.57
N MET A 186 14.39 -19.85 8.27
CA MET A 186 13.23 -19.82 9.16
C MET A 186 13.45 -20.62 10.44
N GLU A 187 14.05 -21.82 10.34
CA GLU A 187 14.40 -22.62 11.52
C GLU A 187 15.38 -21.88 12.44
N LYS A 188 16.43 -21.28 11.84
CA LYS A 188 17.40 -20.48 12.60
C LYS A 188 16.70 -19.32 13.31
N TYR A 189 15.85 -18.59 12.61
CA TYR A 189 15.10 -17.49 13.21
C TYR A 189 14.23 -17.93 14.39
N LEU A 190 13.43 -18.98 14.22
CA LEU A 190 12.53 -19.47 15.27
C LEU A 190 13.30 -19.99 16.50
N LYS A 191 14.44 -20.66 16.30
CA LYS A 191 15.24 -21.24 17.38
C LYS A 191 16.08 -20.20 18.12
N GLU A 192 16.75 -19.29 17.39
CA GLU A 192 17.81 -18.45 17.94
C GLU A 192 17.35 -17.00 18.20
N ALA A 193 16.55 -16.42 17.31
CA ALA A 193 16.28 -15.00 17.36
C ALA A 193 14.87 -14.64 17.85
N ARG A 194 13.82 -15.36 17.41
CA ARG A 194 12.43 -14.99 17.72
C ARG A 194 12.18 -14.85 19.22
N ARG A 195 12.72 -15.73 20.04
CA ARG A 195 12.57 -15.72 21.51
C ARG A 195 13.08 -14.43 22.16
N ILE A 196 14.03 -13.74 21.52
CA ILE A 196 14.60 -12.49 22.04
C ILE A 196 13.62 -11.33 21.85
N PHE A 197 12.81 -11.37 20.79
CA PHE A 197 11.84 -10.32 20.48
C PHE A 197 10.48 -10.55 21.16
N VAL A 198 10.10 -11.79 21.42
CA VAL A 198 8.87 -12.12 22.15
C VAL A 198 9.10 -11.88 23.63
N LYS A 199 8.64 -10.72 24.13
CA LYS A 199 8.55 -10.45 25.55
C LYS A 199 7.32 -11.18 26.10
N GLU A 200 7.22 -11.38 27.40
CA GLU A 200 6.24 -12.08 28.23
C GLU A 200 4.80 -12.36 27.69
N ASN A 201 4.39 -11.72 26.62
CA ASN A 201 3.11 -12.00 25.95
C ASN A 201 3.35 -12.96 24.78
N GLU A 202 2.80 -14.15 24.86
CA GLU A 202 2.76 -15.11 23.74
C GLU A 202 2.04 -14.50 22.54
N THR A 203 2.81 -14.02 21.54
CA THR A 203 2.25 -13.57 20.26
C THR A 203 2.26 -14.72 19.26
N GLN A 204 1.16 -14.89 18.54
CA GLN A 204 1.07 -15.85 17.44
C GLN A 204 1.79 -15.37 16.19
N SER A 205 2.10 -14.07 16.08
CA SER A 205 2.79 -13.51 14.91
C SER A 205 4.12 -14.22 14.64
N LEU A 206 4.34 -14.60 13.39
CA LEU A 206 5.58 -15.27 12.96
C LEU A 206 6.77 -14.36 13.16
N PHE A 207 6.69 -13.11 12.69
CA PHE A 207 7.73 -12.11 12.83
C PHE A 207 7.38 -11.05 13.88
N THR A 208 8.34 -10.74 14.73
CA THR A 208 8.21 -9.80 15.87
C THR A 208 9.39 -8.83 15.91
N ASN A 209 9.15 -7.65 16.56
CA ASN A 209 10.16 -6.60 16.78
C ASN A 209 10.53 -6.51 18.25
#